data_468110353ab42f7afa906d6be1c83bd2
#
_entry.id   468110353ab42f7afa906d6be1c83bd2
#
_cell.length_a   1.000
_cell.length_b   1.000
_cell.length_c   1.000
_cell.angle_alpha   90.00
_cell.angle_beta   90.00
_cell.angle_gamma   90.00
#
_symmetry.space_group_name_H-M   'P 1'
#
loop_
_entity.id
_entity.type
_entity.pdbx_description
1 polymer ?
#
loop_
_entity_poly.entity_id
_entity_poly.type
_entity_poly.pdbx_seq_one_letter_code
_entity_poly.pdbx_strand_id
1 'polypeptide(L)'
;AYEILRCLVGSEMCIRGRPETVDYTSSSAYSKAVFIGDFVVSGISQFGFLPDAQVIASNSMTSDKLTGYLDSIVSQSPDSVYIMVGINDLNYGSRSVDDIYKYEKEFIEAVKSAVPTANVYVLSVLPVSQRFESSSKVKQANIDSLNSKFSENAASLGITYIDVASVYKDGSGYFGSSYTDSGYNLKSGYYAFLLNGIAGVK
;
A
#
# COMPACT_ATOMS: atom_id res chain seq x y z
N ALA A 1 11.70 9.67 -24.54
CA ALA A 1 12.02 9.13 -23.20
C ALA A 1 11.94 10.19 -22.08
N TYR A 2 11.75 11.49 -22.44
CA TYR A 2 11.76 12.60 -21.46
C TYR A 2 10.37 13.11 -21.05
N GLU A 3 9.29 12.65 -21.69
CA GLU A 3 7.93 13.14 -21.40
C GLU A 3 7.24 12.42 -20.24
N ILE A 4 7.68 11.22 -19.87
CA ILE A 4 7.06 10.41 -18.78
C ILE A 4 7.33 11.03 -17.41
N LEU A 5 8.47 11.70 -17.23
CA LEU A 5 8.87 12.31 -15.94
C LEU A 5 8.15 13.64 -15.62
N ARG A 6 7.54 14.29 -16.60
CA ARG A 6 6.80 15.55 -16.39
C ARG A 6 5.35 15.33 -15.92
N CYS A 7 4.81 14.13 -16.07
CA CYS A 7 3.44 13.80 -15.63
C CYS A 7 3.33 13.40 -14.15
N LEU A 8 4.43 13.30 -13.42
CA LEU A 8 4.44 12.91 -12.00
C LEU A 8 4.18 14.07 -11.04
N VAL A 9 4.05 15.30 -11.54
CA VAL A 9 3.78 16.48 -10.71
C VAL A 9 2.38 17.02 -11.01
N GLY A 10 1.41 16.50 -10.32
CA GLY A 10 0.20 17.16 -9.85
C GLY A 10 -0.62 18.04 -10.79
N SER A 11 -1.06 17.58 -11.97
CA SER A 11 -2.17 18.23 -12.63
C SER A 11 -3.20 17.20 -13.15
N GLU A 12 -4.49 17.49 -12.94
CA GLU A 12 -5.62 16.67 -13.42
C GLU A 12 -5.56 16.39 -14.95
N MET A 13 -4.80 17.18 -15.68
CA MET A 13 -4.64 17.06 -17.14
C MET A 13 -3.82 15.84 -17.57
N CYS A 14 -2.95 15.29 -16.68
CA CYS A 14 -2.16 14.09 -16.99
C CYS A 14 -2.98 12.80 -16.95
N ILE A 15 -4.15 12.81 -16.31
CA ILE A 15 -5.00 11.62 -16.18
C ILE A 15 -5.81 11.37 -17.46
N ARG A 16 -6.12 12.41 -18.26
CA ARG A 16 -6.93 12.31 -19.49
C ARG A 16 -6.20 11.80 -20.71
N GLY A 17 -4.88 11.78 -20.72
CA GLY A 17 -4.06 11.38 -21.88
C GLY A 17 -3.27 10.11 -21.68
N ARG A 18 -3.65 9.24 -20.74
CA ARG A 18 -2.86 8.07 -20.40
C ARG A 18 -2.95 6.98 -21.46
N PRO A 19 -1.81 6.44 -21.95
CA PRO A 19 -1.81 5.24 -22.75
C PRO A 19 -2.35 4.07 -21.93
N GLU A 20 -2.91 3.11 -22.63
CA GLU A 20 -3.58 1.91 -22.15
C GLU A 20 -3.08 1.40 -20.81
N THR A 21 -4.03 1.25 -19.88
CA THR A 21 -3.79 0.66 -18.57
C THR A 21 -3.18 -0.73 -18.75
N VAL A 22 -2.03 -0.96 -18.14
CA VAL A 22 -1.47 -2.32 -18.06
C VAL A 22 -2.54 -3.22 -17.45
N ASP A 23 -2.86 -4.31 -18.13
CA ASP A 23 -3.75 -5.34 -17.60
C ASP A 23 -2.99 -6.17 -16.57
N TYR A 24 -3.17 -5.85 -15.29
CA TYR A 24 -2.50 -6.54 -14.20
C TYR A 24 -3.02 -7.95 -13.96
N THR A 25 -4.17 -8.34 -14.52
CA THR A 25 -4.68 -9.72 -14.42
C THR A 25 -3.87 -10.68 -15.31
N SER A 26 -3.27 -10.17 -16.38
CA SER A 26 -2.41 -10.91 -17.31
C SER A 26 -0.92 -10.55 -17.18
N SER A 27 -0.57 -9.60 -16.33
CA SER A 27 0.80 -9.12 -16.18
C SER A 27 1.69 -10.11 -15.45
N SER A 28 2.84 -10.44 -16.03
CA SER A 28 3.90 -11.19 -15.35
C SER A 28 4.53 -10.43 -14.18
N ALA A 29 4.27 -9.12 -14.07
CA ALA A 29 4.82 -8.28 -13.01
C ALA A 29 4.49 -8.77 -11.60
N TYR A 30 3.34 -9.41 -11.43
CA TYR A 30 2.87 -9.92 -10.15
C TYR A 30 2.63 -11.43 -10.13
N SER A 31 3.19 -12.20 -11.09
CA SER A 31 2.87 -13.63 -11.30
C SER A 31 3.07 -14.51 -10.07
N LYS A 32 3.95 -14.16 -9.15
CA LYS A 32 4.20 -14.84 -7.87
C LYS A 32 4.27 -13.84 -6.72
N ALA A 33 3.42 -12.83 -6.79
CA ALA A 33 3.32 -11.84 -5.74
C ALA A 33 2.19 -12.15 -4.77
N VAL A 34 2.39 -11.83 -3.51
CA VAL A 34 1.35 -11.81 -2.48
C VAL A 34 1.23 -10.38 -1.96
N PHE A 35 0.02 -9.87 -1.96
CA PHE A 35 -0.33 -8.60 -1.31
C PHE A 35 -1.03 -8.91 0.01
N ILE A 36 -0.54 -8.31 1.11
CA ILE A 36 -1.18 -8.46 2.42
C ILE A 36 -1.49 -7.09 3.00
N GLY A 37 -2.72 -6.92 3.49
CA GLY A 37 -3.11 -5.64 4.08
C GLY A 37 -4.58 -5.46 4.38
N ASP A 38 -4.95 -4.19 4.51
CA ASP A 38 -6.29 -3.75 4.91
C ASP A 38 -7.27 -3.62 3.71
N PHE A 39 -8.28 -2.76 3.87
CA PHE A 39 -9.32 -2.53 2.85
C PHE A 39 -8.78 -1.97 1.53
N VAL A 40 -7.67 -1.25 1.52
CA VAL A 40 -7.05 -0.79 0.26
C VAL A 40 -6.51 -1.99 -0.50
N VAL A 41 -5.79 -2.89 0.18
CA VAL A 41 -5.28 -4.12 -0.44
C VAL A 41 -6.43 -5.04 -0.87
N SER A 42 -7.51 -5.14 -0.06
CA SER A 42 -8.71 -5.90 -0.45
C SER A 42 -9.28 -5.46 -1.80
N GLY A 43 -9.26 -4.16 -2.10
CA GLY A 43 -9.77 -3.61 -3.35
C GLY A 43 -9.04 -4.14 -4.59
N ILE A 44 -7.79 -4.60 -4.46
CA ILE A 44 -7.02 -5.14 -5.58
C ILE A 44 -7.74 -6.36 -6.20
N SER A 45 -8.21 -7.30 -5.40
CA SER A 45 -8.95 -8.46 -5.90
C SER A 45 -10.44 -8.19 -6.04
N GLN A 46 -11.06 -7.44 -5.13
CA GLN A 46 -12.47 -7.09 -5.20
C GLN A 46 -12.86 -6.38 -6.49
N PHE A 47 -11.97 -5.57 -7.05
CA PHE A 47 -12.17 -4.88 -8.33
C PHE A 47 -11.56 -5.65 -9.52
N GLY A 48 -11.09 -6.87 -9.32
CA GLY A 48 -10.64 -7.78 -10.38
C GLY A 48 -9.28 -7.45 -10.99
N PHE A 49 -8.41 -6.71 -10.29
CA PHE A 49 -7.06 -6.39 -10.78
C PHE A 49 -6.07 -7.54 -10.63
N LEU A 50 -6.14 -8.28 -9.53
CA LEU A 50 -5.37 -9.50 -9.30
C LEU A 50 -6.29 -10.61 -8.78
N PRO A 51 -5.91 -11.90 -8.98
CA PRO A 51 -6.64 -13.03 -8.42
C PRO A 51 -6.71 -13.00 -6.89
N ASP A 52 -7.81 -13.48 -6.31
CA ASP A 52 -7.98 -13.57 -4.84
C ASP A 52 -6.85 -14.35 -4.15
N ALA A 53 -6.31 -15.36 -4.82
CA ALA A 53 -5.20 -16.14 -4.29
C ALA A 53 -3.94 -15.30 -3.99
N GLN A 54 -3.76 -14.16 -4.65
CA GLN A 54 -2.62 -13.26 -4.46
C GLN A 54 -2.88 -12.16 -3.43
N VAL A 55 -4.09 -12.09 -2.86
CA VAL A 55 -4.51 -10.99 -1.97
C VAL A 55 -4.96 -11.55 -0.64
N ILE A 56 -4.13 -11.41 0.38
CA ILE A 56 -4.42 -11.76 1.77
C ILE A 56 -4.84 -10.48 2.48
N ALA A 57 -6.13 -10.16 2.46
CA ALA A 57 -6.59 -8.90 2.99
C ALA A 57 -7.90 -9.01 3.76
N SER A 58 -8.09 -8.06 4.69
CA SER A 58 -9.33 -7.92 5.44
C SER A 58 -9.59 -6.43 5.70
N ASN A 59 -10.85 -6.01 5.58
CA ASN A 59 -11.25 -4.64 5.85
C ASN A 59 -10.90 -4.16 7.28
N SER A 60 -10.72 -5.10 8.21
CA SER A 60 -10.36 -4.83 9.62
C SER A 60 -8.94 -5.26 9.97
N MET A 61 -8.07 -5.50 8.97
CA MET A 61 -6.69 -5.91 9.24
C MET A 61 -5.94 -4.79 9.95
N THR A 62 -5.19 -5.19 10.97
CA THR A 62 -4.28 -4.36 11.74
C THR A 62 -2.91 -5.03 11.80
N SER A 63 -1.87 -4.26 12.08
CA SER A 63 -0.47 -4.70 12.05
C SER A 63 -0.18 -5.90 12.95
N ASP A 64 -0.80 -5.97 14.14
CA ASP A 64 -0.65 -7.08 15.10
C ASP A 64 -1.21 -8.42 14.62
N LYS A 65 -2.06 -8.41 13.58
CA LYS A 65 -2.67 -9.62 13.02
C LYS A 65 -1.87 -10.23 11.87
N LEU A 66 -0.92 -9.48 11.30
CA LEU A 66 -0.18 -9.90 10.11
C LEU A 66 0.52 -11.26 10.28
N THR A 67 1.14 -11.50 11.44
CA THR A 67 1.86 -12.75 11.72
C THR A 67 0.96 -13.99 11.67
N GLY A 68 -0.34 -13.83 11.93
CA GLY A 68 -1.32 -14.93 11.81
C GLY A 68 -1.56 -15.41 10.37
N TYR A 69 -1.08 -14.66 9.37
CA TYR A 69 -1.21 -15.03 7.96
C TYR A 69 0.10 -15.58 7.35
N LEU A 70 1.14 -15.78 8.17
CA LEU A 70 2.45 -16.22 7.70
C LEU A 70 2.36 -17.57 6.95
N ASP A 71 1.65 -18.54 7.49
CA ASP A 71 1.48 -19.87 6.87
C ASP A 71 0.80 -19.76 5.48
N SER A 72 -0.15 -18.85 5.34
CA SER A 72 -0.82 -18.60 4.06
C SER A 72 0.12 -18.00 3.01
N ILE A 73 1.08 -17.20 3.42
CA ILE A 73 2.13 -16.66 2.54
C ILE A 73 3.12 -17.75 2.16
N VAL A 74 3.62 -18.51 3.15
CA VAL A 74 4.58 -19.61 2.96
C VAL A 74 4.04 -20.65 1.98
N SER A 75 2.75 -21.02 2.11
CA SER A 75 2.12 -22.02 1.23
C SER A 75 2.10 -21.61 -0.25
N GLN A 76 2.15 -20.32 -0.54
CA GLN A 76 2.16 -19.80 -1.91
C GLN A 76 3.57 -19.71 -2.51
N SER A 77 4.62 -19.83 -1.67
CA SER A 77 6.03 -19.70 -2.11
C SER A 77 6.26 -18.47 -3.02
N PRO A 78 5.91 -17.26 -2.57
CA PRO A 78 5.96 -16.08 -3.41
C PRO A 78 7.40 -15.62 -3.69
N ASP A 79 7.60 -14.97 -4.84
CA ASP A 79 8.85 -14.27 -5.16
C ASP A 79 8.83 -12.82 -4.59
N SER A 80 7.65 -12.31 -4.26
CA SER A 80 7.46 -10.96 -3.73
C SER A 80 6.28 -10.88 -2.75
N VAL A 81 6.48 -10.18 -1.63
CA VAL A 81 5.43 -9.89 -0.63
C VAL A 81 5.29 -8.38 -0.49
N TYR A 82 4.09 -7.86 -0.72
CA TYR A 82 3.74 -6.43 -0.59
C TYR A 82 2.86 -6.22 0.64
N ILE A 83 3.23 -5.29 1.51
CA ILE A 83 2.58 -5.04 2.80
C ILE A 83 2.02 -3.61 2.80
N MET A 84 0.75 -3.43 3.17
CA MET A 84 0.14 -2.13 3.43
C MET A 84 -0.92 -2.25 4.53
N VAL A 85 -0.63 -1.74 5.72
CA VAL A 85 -1.56 -1.61 6.86
C VAL A 85 -1.26 -0.32 7.63
N GLY A 86 -2.13 0.07 8.55
CA GLY A 86 -1.87 1.20 9.47
C GLY A 86 -3.10 2.06 9.76
N ILE A 87 -3.97 2.32 8.80
CA ILE A 87 -5.16 3.17 9.03
C ILE A 87 -6.08 2.56 10.10
N ASN A 88 -6.31 1.25 10.05
CA ASN A 88 -7.12 0.56 11.05
C ASN A 88 -6.49 0.61 12.45
N ASP A 89 -5.17 0.46 12.52
CA ASP A 89 -4.42 0.56 13.78
C ASP A 89 -4.61 1.94 14.43
N LEU A 90 -4.43 3.00 13.64
CA LEU A 90 -4.60 4.38 14.09
C LEU A 90 -6.04 4.69 14.49
N ASN A 91 -7.03 4.11 13.80
CA ASN A 91 -8.45 4.41 14.01
C ASN A 91 -9.07 3.57 15.13
N TYR A 92 -9.03 2.25 14.99
CA TYR A 92 -9.73 1.32 15.90
C TYR A 92 -8.83 0.84 17.04
N GLY A 93 -7.57 0.56 16.75
CA GLY A 93 -6.62 0.06 17.72
C GLY A 93 -6.06 1.13 18.65
N SER A 94 -6.21 2.40 18.30
CA SER A 94 -5.60 3.54 19.01
C SER A 94 -4.11 3.31 19.30
N ARG A 95 -3.42 2.66 18.36
CA ARG A 95 -2.00 2.32 18.47
C ARG A 95 -1.14 3.51 18.10
N SER A 96 -0.01 3.63 18.74
CA SER A 96 1.02 4.58 18.35
C SER A 96 1.70 4.16 17.04
N VAL A 97 2.33 5.11 16.37
CA VAL A 97 3.16 4.83 15.19
C VAL A 97 4.27 3.82 15.52
N ASP A 98 4.83 3.88 16.73
CA ASP A 98 5.87 2.96 17.19
C ASP A 98 5.36 1.53 17.37
N ASP A 99 4.13 1.37 17.88
CA ASP A 99 3.52 0.05 18.01
C ASP A 99 3.26 -0.58 16.63
N ILE A 100 2.72 0.21 15.68
CA ILE A 100 2.46 -0.25 14.32
C ILE A 100 3.77 -0.68 13.66
N TYR A 101 4.77 0.19 13.70
CA TYR A 101 6.09 -0.09 13.14
C TYR A 101 6.71 -1.37 13.75
N LYS A 102 6.57 -1.56 15.06
CA LYS A 102 7.08 -2.76 15.77
C LYS A 102 6.43 -4.02 15.24
N TYR A 103 5.10 -4.07 15.16
CA TYR A 103 4.37 -5.25 14.68
C TYR A 103 4.67 -5.57 13.22
N GLU A 104 4.72 -4.55 12.36
CA GLU A 104 5.09 -4.77 10.97
C GLU A 104 6.54 -5.23 10.81
N LYS A 105 7.47 -4.68 11.60
CA LYS A 105 8.86 -5.14 11.62
C LYS A 105 8.96 -6.61 12.02
N GLU A 106 8.29 -7.02 13.11
CA GLU A 106 8.23 -8.42 13.55
C GLU A 106 7.70 -9.33 12.44
N PHE A 107 6.67 -8.89 11.73
CA PHE A 107 6.12 -9.61 10.59
C PHE A 107 7.10 -9.70 9.41
N ILE A 108 7.77 -8.60 9.05
CA ILE A 108 8.79 -8.58 8.00
C ILE A 108 9.91 -9.57 8.31
N GLU A 109 10.40 -9.59 9.56
CA GLU A 109 11.43 -10.53 10.02
C GLU A 109 10.95 -11.98 9.91
N ALA A 110 9.70 -12.25 10.27
CA ALA A 110 9.09 -13.58 10.14
C ALA A 110 8.96 -14.04 8.68
N VAL A 111 8.51 -13.14 7.76
CA VAL A 111 8.42 -13.43 6.33
C VAL A 111 9.81 -13.72 5.75
N LYS A 112 10.80 -12.90 6.05
CA LYS A 112 12.20 -13.10 5.57
C LYS A 112 12.81 -14.40 6.09
N SER A 113 12.47 -14.81 7.31
CA SER A 113 12.91 -16.10 7.87
C SER A 113 12.24 -17.30 7.20
N ALA A 114 10.94 -17.19 6.95
CA ALA A 114 10.13 -18.30 6.42
C ALA A 114 10.23 -18.45 4.89
N VAL A 115 10.39 -17.34 4.16
CA VAL A 115 10.52 -17.28 2.69
C VAL A 115 11.74 -16.45 2.31
N PRO A 116 12.96 -16.93 2.55
CA PRO A 116 14.20 -16.13 2.41
C PRO A 116 14.51 -15.71 0.97
N THR A 117 13.86 -16.30 -0.02
CA THR A 117 13.99 -15.95 -1.43
C THR A 117 13.05 -14.84 -1.87
N ALA A 118 12.04 -14.51 -1.06
CA ALA A 118 11.06 -13.48 -1.40
C ALA A 118 11.62 -12.07 -1.16
N ASN A 119 11.37 -11.18 -2.11
CA ASN A 119 11.58 -9.75 -1.91
C ASN A 119 10.40 -9.18 -1.10
N VAL A 120 10.68 -8.44 -0.05
CA VAL A 120 9.67 -7.80 0.79
C VAL A 120 9.58 -6.32 0.46
N TYR A 121 8.37 -5.87 0.16
CA TYR A 121 8.04 -4.49 -0.16
C TYR A 121 7.06 -3.96 0.89
N VAL A 122 7.34 -2.78 1.42
CA VAL A 122 6.39 -2.02 2.25
C VAL A 122 5.89 -0.84 1.43
N LEU A 123 4.59 -0.79 1.24
CA LEU A 123 3.92 0.29 0.53
C LEU A 123 3.54 1.38 1.52
N SER A 124 3.73 2.64 1.14
CA SER A 124 3.26 3.75 1.97
C SER A 124 1.75 3.65 2.21
N VAL A 125 1.33 3.86 3.44
CA VAL A 125 -0.08 4.00 3.81
C VAL A 125 -0.65 5.22 3.10
N LEU A 126 -1.81 5.05 2.45
CA LEU A 126 -2.46 6.14 1.71
C LEU A 126 -2.90 7.27 2.65
N PRO A 127 -2.98 8.51 2.15
CA PRO A 127 -3.41 9.64 2.96
C PRO A 127 -4.90 9.51 3.36
N VAL A 128 -5.33 10.35 4.29
CA VAL A 128 -6.74 10.56 4.60
C VAL A 128 -7.16 11.98 4.22
N SER A 129 -8.45 12.18 3.95
CA SER A 129 -8.96 13.53 3.71
C SER A 129 -9.06 14.32 5.02
N GLN A 130 -8.98 15.63 4.93
CA GLN A 130 -9.15 16.52 6.09
C GLN A 130 -10.49 16.29 6.80
N ARG A 131 -11.55 16.00 6.04
CA ARG A 131 -12.87 15.67 6.60
C ARG A 131 -12.82 14.39 7.42
N PHE A 132 -12.17 13.31 6.89
CA PHE A 132 -12.06 12.06 7.62
C PHE A 132 -11.20 12.22 8.88
N GLU A 133 -10.07 12.92 8.78
CA GLU A 133 -9.23 13.24 9.93
C GLU A 133 -10.01 13.93 11.06
N SER A 134 -10.91 14.87 10.70
CA SER A 134 -11.72 15.62 11.68
C SER A 134 -12.77 14.76 12.38
N SER A 135 -13.21 13.65 11.75
CA SER A 135 -14.27 12.78 12.26
C SER A 135 -13.77 11.42 12.78
N SER A 136 -12.46 11.19 12.77
CA SER A 136 -11.83 9.92 13.17
C SER A 136 -10.68 10.15 14.15
N LYS A 137 -10.07 9.06 14.62
CA LYS A 137 -8.83 9.11 15.42
C LYS A 137 -7.57 9.21 14.56
N VAL A 138 -7.70 8.96 13.27
CA VAL A 138 -6.57 9.00 12.33
C VAL A 138 -6.12 10.43 12.11
N LYS A 139 -4.83 10.67 12.24
CA LYS A 139 -4.19 11.93 11.91
C LYS A 139 -3.24 11.76 10.75
N GLN A 140 -3.32 12.65 9.75
CA GLN A 140 -2.44 12.60 8.59
C GLN A 140 -0.96 12.63 9.01
N ALA A 141 -0.64 13.41 10.03
CA ALA A 141 0.72 13.46 10.59
C ALA A 141 1.23 12.10 11.10
N ASN A 142 0.34 11.25 11.66
CA ASN A 142 0.72 9.91 12.10
C ASN A 142 0.97 8.97 10.91
N ILE A 143 0.18 9.10 9.84
CA ILE A 143 0.42 8.37 8.58
C ILE A 143 1.76 8.78 7.98
N ASP A 144 2.03 10.07 7.89
CA ASP A 144 3.29 10.58 7.35
C ASP A 144 4.50 10.13 8.19
N SER A 145 4.35 10.12 9.52
CA SER A 145 5.38 9.63 10.44
C SER A 145 5.65 8.13 10.26
N LEU A 146 4.61 7.32 10.10
CA LEU A 146 4.75 5.87 9.85
C LEU A 146 5.47 5.61 8.51
N ASN A 147 5.03 6.30 7.46
CA ASN A 147 5.62 6.20 6.13
C ASN A 147 7.11 6.62 6.14
N SER A 148 7.45 7.72 6.80
CA SER A 148 8.84 8.18 6.97
C SER A 148 9.68 7.14 7.70
N LYS A 149 9.13 6.56 8.78
CA LYS A 149 9.83 5.57 9.59
C LYS A 149 10.21 4.32 8.78
N PHE A 150 9.33 3.82 7.91
CA PHE A 150 9.65 2.72 7.01
C PHE A 150 10.63 3.13 5.92
N SER A 151 10.46 4.30 5.33
CA SER A 151 11.37 4.82 4.30
C SER A 151 12.81 4.95 4.83
N GLU A 152 12.98 5.54 6.00
CA GLU A 152 14.28 5.76 6.63
C GLU A 152 14.98 4.46 7.06
N ASN A 153 14.20 3.45 7.43
CA ASN A 153 14.71 2.18 7.93
C ASN A 153 14.70 1.04 6.90
N ALA A 154 14.29 1.29 5.66
CA ALA A 154 14.13 0.27 4.64
C ALA A 154 15.40 -0.57 4.43
N ALA A 155 16.55 0.07 4.31
CA ALA A 155 17.83 -0.61 4.12
C ALA A 155 18.19 -1.50 5.31
N SER A 156 17.99 -1.04 6.54
CA SER A 156 18.30 -1.81 7.76
C SER A 156 17.36 -3.01 7.95
N LEU A 157 16.12 -2.88 7.51
CA LEU A 157 15.13 -3.97 7.49
C LEU A 157 15.36 -4.95 6.33
N GLY A 158 16.17 -4.57 5.33
CA GLY A 158 16.38 -5.32 4.10
C GLY A 158 15.09 -5.47 3.30
N ILE A 159 14.34 -4.39 3.15
CA ILE A 159 13.11 -4.27 2.36
C ILE A 159 13.26 -3.18 1.30
N THR A 160 12.34 -3.17 0.35
CA THR A 160 12.12 -2.02 -0.53
C THR A 160 10.88 -1.27 -0.07
N TYR A 161 11.04 0.00 0.29
CA TYR A 161 9.90 0.89 0.55
C TYR A 161 9.45 1.53 -0.76
N ILE A 162 8.14 1.54 -1.01
CA ILE A 162 7.55 2.15 -2.20
C ILE A 162 6.55 3.23 -1.78
N ASP A 163 6.88 4.47 -2.09
CA ASP A 163 5.94 5.58 -1.88
C ASP A 163 4.87 5.61 -2.98
N VAL A 164 3.73 5.05 -2.65
CA VAL A 164 2.53 5.11 -3.50
C VAL A 164 1.57 6.21 -3.05
N ALA A 165 1.78 6.81 -1.87
CA ALA A 165 0.86 7.75 -1.25
C ALA A 165 0.97 9.18 -1.80
N SER A 166 2.17 9.64 -2.10
CA SER A 166 2.44 11.04 -2.47
C SER A 166 1.62 11.53 -3.67
N VAL A 167 1.38 10.64 -4.65
CA VAL A 167 0.63 10.97 -5.87
C VAL A 167 -0.86 11.19 -5.63
N TYR A 168 -1.38 10.75 -4.49
CA TYR A 168 -2.79 10.91 -4.11
C TYR A 168 -3.03 12.09 -3.19
N LYS A 169 -1.99 12.79 -2.76
CA LYS A 169 -2.11 13.99 -1.92
C LYS A 169 -2.50 15.21 -2.75
N ASP A 170 -3.36 16.04 -2.18
CA ASP A 170 -3.64 17.38 -2.69
C ASP A 170 -2.56 18.39 -2.25
N GLY A 171 -2.73 19.66 -2.64
CA GLY A 171 -1.78 20.73 -2.29
C GLY A 171 -1.67 21.02 -0.78
N SER A 172 -2.56 20.47 0.04
CA SER A 172 -2.54 20.57 1.50
C SER A 172 -1.99 19.32 2.19
N GLY A 173 -1.59 18.30 1.42
CA GLY A 173 -1.03 17.06 1.91
C GLY A 173 -2.06 16.01 2.34
N TYR A 174 -3.35 16.24 2.10
CA TYR A 174 -4.45 15.33 2.38
C TYR A 174 -4.85 14.52 1.14
N PHE A 175 -5.64 13.46 1.36
CA PHE A 175 -6.18 12.67 0.25
C PHE A 175 -7.04 13.54 -0.67
N GLY A 176 -6.61 13.69 -1.91
CA GLY A 176 -7.33 14.48 -2.90
C GLY A 176 -8.71 13.91 -3.20
N SER A 177 -9.73 14.78 -3.26
CA SER A 177 -11.13 14.40 -3.47
C SER A 177 -11.39 13.66 -4.79
N SER A 178 -10.52 13.84 -5.79
CA SER A 178 -10.60 13.09 -7.04
C SER A 178 -10.38 11.59 -6.85
N TYR A 179 -9.61 11.18 -5.86
CA TYR A 179 -9.15 9.81 -5.65
C TYR A 179 -9.98 9.02 -4.64
N THR A 180 -10.75 9.72 -3.78
CA THR A 180 -11.54 9.11 -2.71
C THR A 180 -12.92 9.75 -2.58
N ASP A 181 -13.94 8.94 -2.26
CA ASP A 181 -15.27 9.41 -1.88
C ASP A 181 -15.48 9.34 -0.36
N SER A 182 -14.89 8.32 0.27
CA SER A 182 -14.98 8.08 1.72
C SER A 182 -14.01 8.96 2.53
N GLY A 183 -12.95 9.46 1.89
CA GLY A 183 -11.87 10.20 2.53
C GLY A 183 -10.75 9.32 3.10
N TYR A 184 -10.81 8.01 2.94
CA TYR A 184 -9.78 7.07 3.41
C TYR A 184 -9.58 5.86 2.49
N ASN A 185 -10.53 5.55 1.62
CA ASN A 185 -10.43 4.43 0.68
C ASN A 185 -10.21 4.93 -0.75
N LEU A 186 -9.46 4.19 -1.53
CA LEU A 186 -9.17 4.50 -2.92
C LEU A 186 -10.37 4.12 -3.81
N LYS A 187 -10.75 5.00 -4.73
CA LYS A 187 -11.75 4.68 -5.76
C LYS A 187 -11.26 3.56 -6.68
N SER A 188 -12.16 2.69 -7.11
CA SER A 188 -11.85 1.54 -7.98
C SER A 188 -11.09 1.91 -9.25
N GLY A 189 -11.42 3.05 -9.87
CA GLY A 189 -10.76 3.53 -11.09
C GLY A 189 -9.27 3.86 -10.95
N TYR A 190 -8.73 3.92 -9.73
CA TYR A 190 -7.32 4.25 -9.48
C TYR A 190 -6.45 3.06 -9.08
N TYR A 191 -6.99 1.84 -8.98
CA TYR A 191 -6.19 0.66 -8.65
C TYR A 191 -5.19 0.28 -9.73
N ALA A 192 -5.54 0.44 -11.02
CA ALA A 192 -4.58 0.27 -12.10
C ALA A 192 -3.40 1.26 -11.96
N PHE A 193 -3.70 2.49 -11.55
CA PHE A 193 -2.68 3.50 -11.30
C PHE A 193 -1.78 3.14 -10.10
N LEU A 194 -2.37 2.63 -9.01
CA LEU A 194 -1.65 2.14 -7.85
C LEU A 194 -0.68 1.01 -8.25
N LEU A 195 -1.19 0.00 -8.94
CA LEU A 195 -0.39 -1.16 -9.36
C LEU A 195 0.71 -0.78 -10.37
N ASN A 196 0.42 0.16 -11.30
CA ASN A 196 1.44 0.72 -12.19
C ASN A 196 2.55 1.44 -11.42
N GLY A 197 2.20 2.22 -10.40
CA GLY A 197 3.17 2.89 -9.55
C GLY A 197 4.09 1.90 -8.83
N ILE A 198 3.53 0.82 -8.29
CA ILE A 198 4.30 -0.24 -7.62
C ILE A 198 5.23 -0.95 -8.61
N ALA A 199 4.74 -1.31 -9.81
CA ALA A 199 5.53 -2.01 -10.81
C ALA A 199 6.69 -1.18 -11.38
N GLY A 200 6.53 0.15 -11.42
CA GLY A 200 7.55 1.07 -11.94
C GLY A 200 8.78 1.25 -11.05
N VAL A 201 8.76 0.71 -9.83
CA VAL A 201 9.87 0.82 -8.86
C VAL A 201 10.73 -0.45 -8.82
N LYS A 202 10.36 -1.49 -9.53
CA LYS A 202 11.09 -2.78 -9.61
C LYS A 202 12.36 -2.69 -10.43
#